data_d9f201a1d2badd840543e2bdf3ccc712
#
_entry.id   d9f201a1d2badd840543e2bdf3ccc712
#
_cell.length_a   1.000
_cell.length_b   1.000
_cell.length_c   1.000
_cell.angle_alpha   90.00
_cell.angle_beta   90.00
_cell.angle_gamma   90.00
#
_symmetry.space_group_name_H-M   'P 1'
#
loop_
_entity.id
_entity.type
_entity.pdbx_description
1 polymer ?
#
loop_
_entity_poly.entity_id
_entity_poly.type
_entity_poly.pdbx_seq_one_letter_code
_entity_poly.pdbx_strand_id
1 'polypeptide(L)'
;MGIEIIKFGLDILDEVLPEGIPRSSFIIITGLGGTGKTFLTLNIAKQFLLRGEPVIYVVFDDDPITIINMLAYLGIDVYEYVRNRNLMIVDGFSFRIRNKKGKLHISVVEEVDPQNPEQVLYTIMQLLEKLELKGKGVVIIDSLNEFLAHHDYAKVEEFIKNIRANIVKYKGILTISILHTSADKAKQLLLSIEHIVGGVIFMDKQFKDGTVVRYLVIKRVRGASHKVDRVEFILSSKGIEKFFPELKTENLRS
;
A
#
# COMPACT_ATOMS: atom_id res chain seq x y z
N MET A 1 -5.01 17.43 -21.93
CA MET A 1 -4.68 16.02 -21.68
C MET A 1 -5.75 15.45 -20.76
N GLY A 2 -6.35 14.29 -21.14
CA GLY A 2 -7.34 13.63 -20.29
C GLY A 2 -6.69 13.08 -19.01
N ILE A 3 -7.49 12.95 -17.94
CA ILE A 3 -7.05 12.31 -16.71
C ILE A 3 -6.95 10.80 -17.00
N GLU A 4 -5.77 10.22 -16.84
CA GLU A 4 -5.58 8.78 -16.94
C GLU A 4 -6.21 8.09 -15.74
N ILE A 5 -7.08 7.14 -15.98
CA ILE A 5 -7.79 6.35 -14.98
C ILE A 5 -7.16 4.96 -14.90
N ILE A 6 -7.00 4.44 -13.69
CA ILE A 6 -6.49 3.10 -13.43
C ILE A 6 -7.47 2.31 -12.56
N LYS A 7 -7.70 1.03 -12.93
CA LYS A 7 -8.36 0.03 -12.09
C LYS A 7 -7.32 -0.78 -11.33
N PHE A 8 -7.68 -1.23 -10.12
CA PHE A 8 -6.76 -2.02 -9.31
C PHE A 8 -6.60 -3.46 -9.83
N GLY A 9 -7.62 -4.01 -10.49
CA GLY A 9 -7.65 -5.42 -10.92
C GLY A 9 -7.91 -6.36 -9.75
N LEU A 10 -8.57 -5.87 -8.72
CA LEU A 10 -9.01 -6.62 -7.54
C LEU A 10 -10.52 -6.44 -7.40
N ASP A 11 -11.27 -7.54 -7.48
CA ASP A 11 -12.74 -7.52 -7.48
C ASP A 11 -13.33 -6.69 -6.33
N ILE A 12 -12.75 -6.80 -5.13
CA ILE A 12 -13.21 -6.06 -3.95
C ILE A 12 -13.01 -4.53 -4.05
N LEU A 13 -12.03 -4.07 -4.82
CA LEU A 13 -11.80 -2.64 -5.08
C LEU A 13 -12.55 -2.18 -6.32
N ASP A 14 -12.52 -2.97 -7.39
CA ASP A 14 -13.13 -2.61 -8.67
C ASP A 14 -14.67 -2.61 -8.58
N GLU A 15 -15.25 -3.33 -7.62
CA GLU A 15 -16.69 -3.27 -7.30
C GLU A 15 -17.11 -1.91 -6.73
N VAL A 16 -16.33 -1.35 -5.81
CA VAL A 16 -16.64 -0.06 -5.15
C VAL A 16 -16.05 1.14 -5.88
N LEU A 17 -15.12 0.88 -6.80
CA LEU A 17 -14.49 1.87 -7.69
C LEU A 17 -14.66 1.43 -9.15
N PRO A 18 -15.90 1.34 -9.66
CA PRO A 18 -16.18 0.70 -10.95
C PRO A 18 -15.52 1.39 -12.14
N GLU A 19 -15.31 2.68 -12.05
CA GLU A 19 -14.61 3.48 -13.06
C GLU A 19 -13.09 3.53 -12.83
N GLY A 20 -12.61 3.00 -11.69
CA GLY A 20 -11.23 3.16 -11.25
C GLY A 20 -10.97 4.51 -10.57
N ILE A 21 -9.71 4.90 -10.50
CA ILE A 21 -9.26 6.18 -9.89
C ILE A 21 -8.27 6.88 -10.80
N PRO A 22 -8.12 8.22 -10.68
CA PRO A 22 -7.04 8.92 -11.37
C PRO A 22 -5.67 8.33 -11.00
N ARG A 23 -4.84 8.01 -12.00
CA ARG A 23 -3.49 7.47 -11.77
C ARG A 23 -2.65 8.39 -10.86
N SER A 24 -2.77 9.70 -11.04
CA SER A 24 -2.13 10.68 -10.17
C SER A 24 -2.89 10.89 -8.86
N SER A 25 -3.15 9.79 -8.14
CA SER A 25 -3.81 9.78 -6.83
C SER A 25 -2.83 9.40 -5.71
N PHE A 26 -3.08 9.96 -4.53
CA PHE A 26 -2.47 9.53 -3.28
C PHE A 26 -3.56 8.90 -2.41
N ILE A 27 -3.47 7.61 -2.15
CA ILE A 27 -4.47 6.83 -1.41
C ILE A 27 -3.90 6.46 -0.04
N ILE A 28 -4.66 6.69 1.01
CA ILE A 28 -4.38 6.16 2.35
C ILE A 28 -5.26 4.94 2.61
N ILE A 29 -4.64 3.81 2.95
CA ILE A 29 -5.34 2.63 3.45
C ILE A 29 -5.20 2.64 4.97
N THR A 30 -6.32 2.72 5.68
CA THR A 30 -6.35 2.92 7.14
C THR A 30 -7.24 1.91 7.85
N GLY A 31 -7.06 1.77 9.16
CA GLY A 31 -7.82 0.86 10.03
C GLY A 31 -6.95 0.28 11.13
N LEU A 32 -7.57 -0.51 12.02
CA LEU A 32 -6.89 -1.15 13.15
C LEU A 32 -5.86 -2.19 12.71
N GLY A 33 -5.02 -2.64 13.64
CA GLY A 33 -4.09 -3.75 13.41
C GLY A 33 -4.80 -5.06 13.02
N GLY A 34 -4.19 -5.85 12.13
CA GLY A 34 -4.70 -7.16 11.72
C GLY A 34 -5.93 -7.12 10.78
N THR A 35 -6.26 -5.97 10.19
CA THR A 35 -7.35 -5.85 9.21
C THR A 35 -6.97 -6.26 7.79
N GLY A 36 -5.68 -6.53 7.52
CA GLY A 36 -5.19 -7.00 6.22
C GLY A 36 -4.68 -5.89 5.30
N LYS A 37 -4.33 -4.71 5.81
CA LYS A 37 -3.85 -3.57 4.99
C LYS A 37 -2.61 -3.90 4.17
N THR A 38 -1.56 -4.41 4.81
CA THR A 38 -0.34 -4.87 4.12
C THR A 38 -0.66 -5.93 3.07
N PHE A 39 -1.55 -6.89 3.39
CA PHE A 39 -1.94 -7.91 2.43
C PHE A 39 -2.70 -7.32 1.22
N LEU A 40 -3.53 -6.28 1.43
CA LEU A 40 -4.19 -5.56 0.34
C LEU A 40 -3.17 -4.82 -0.54
N THR A 41 -2.19 -4.13 0.06
CA THR A 41 -1.16 -3.44 -0.73
C THR A 41 -0.30 -4.41 -1.52
N LEU A 42 0.01 -5.60 -0.98
CA LEU A 42 0.73 -6.63 -1.71
C LEU A 42 -0.09 -7.22 -2.87
N ASN A 43 -1.41 -7.39 -2.70
CA ASN A 43 -2.29 -7.79 -3.81
C ASN A 43 -2.35 -6.70 -4.89
N ILE A 44 -2.37 -5.42 -4.52
CA ILE A 44 -2.27 -4.31 -5.48
C ILE A 44 -0.91 -4.37 -6.19
N ALA A 45 0.19 -4.50 -5.45
CA ALA A 45 1.53 -4.64 -6.01
C ALA A 45 1.60 -5.79 -7.03
N LYS A 46 1.05 -6.96 -6.67
CA LYS A 46 0.93 -8.12 -7.58
C LYS A 46 0.23 -7.73 -8.90
N GLN A 47 -0.89 -7.01 -8.85
CA GLN A 47 -1.61 -6.62 -10.06
C GLN A 47 -0.79 -5.68 -10.95
N PHE A 48 -0.02 -4.76 -10.36
CA PHE A 48 0.90 -3.90 -11.12
C PHE A 48 2.02 -4.72 -11.77
N LEU A 49 2.66 -5.61 -11.02
CA LEU A 49 3.72 -6.49 -11.54
C LEU A 49 3.22 -7.36 -12.71
N LEU A 50 2.03 -7.96 -12.57
CA LEU A 50 1.42 -8.78 -13.64
C LEU A 50 1.11 -7.99 -14.91
N ARG A 51 0.90 -6.68 -14.81
CA ARG A 51 0.73 -5.77 -15.97
C ARG A 51 2.05 -5.26 -16.53
N GLY A 52 3.20 -5.68 -15.96
CA GLY A 52 4.52 -5.17 -16.32
C GLY A 52 4.77 -3.74 -15.83
N GLU A 53 3.99 -3.24 -14.87
CA GLU A 53 4.19 -1.93 -14.27
C GLU A 53 5.09 -2.00 -13.04
N PRO A 54 6.10 -1.12 -12.92
CA PRO A 54 7.01 -1.13 -11.79
C PRO A 54 6.34 -0.81 -10.46
N VAL A 55 6.83 -1.48 -9.40
CA VAL A 55 6.44 -1.28 -8.01
C VAL A 55 7.64 -0.86 -7.20
N ILE A 56 7.55 0.29 -6.52
CA ILE A 56 8.47 0.67 -5.45
C ILE A 56 7.74 0.43 -4.13
N TYR A 57 8.25 -0.50 -3.32
CA TYR A 57 7.68 -0.84 -2.01
C TYR A 57 8.63 -0.39 -0.91
N VAL A 58 8.24 0.63 -0.17
CA VAL A 58 8.98 1.15 0.99
C VAL A 58 8.42 0.50 2.24
N VAL A 59 9.22 -0.31 2.92
CA VAL A 59 8.79 -1.07 4.10
C VAL A 59 9.46 -0.55 5.37
N PHE A 60 8.66 -0.28 6.41
CA PHE A 60 9.11 0.21 7.70
C PHE A 60 8.71 -0.69 8.86
N ASP A 61 7.52 -1.29 8.80
CA ASP A 61 6.92 -2.03 9.91
C ASP A 61 7.38 -3.49 9.97
N ASP A 62 7.94 -4.01 8.88
CA ASP A 62 8.41 -5.40 8.78
C ASP A 62 9.71 -5.47 7.96
N ASP A 63 10.41 -6.60 8.03
CA ASP A 63 11.62 -6.78 7.25
C ASP A 63 11.31 -7.07 5.76
N PRO A 64 12.25 -6.75 4.85
CA PRO A 64 12.06 -7.01 3.41
C PRO A 64 11.81 -8.48 3.06
N ILE A 65 12.35 -9.42 3.84
CA ILE A 65 12.20 -10.86 3.57
C ILE A 65 10.76 -11.29 3.82
N THR A 66 10.10 -10.74 4.84
CA THR A 66 8.68 -10.96 5.08
C THR A 66 7.84 -10.50 3.89
N ILE A 67 8.10 -9.32 3.33
CA ILE A 67 7.41 -8.80 2.15
C ILE A 67 7.61 -9.72 0.93
N ILE A 68 8.86 -10.16 0.72
CA ILE A 68 9.23 -11.09 -0.35
C ILE A 68 8.47 -12.42 -0.23
N ASN A 69 8.46 -12.99 0.98
CA ASN A 69 7.78 -14.26 1.26
C ASN A 69 6.27 -14.14 1.05
N MET A 70 5.68 -13.01 1.45
CA MET A 70 4.25 -12.77 1.23
C MET A 70 3.91 -12.62 -0.26
N LEU A 71 4.74 -11.95 -1.07
CA LEU A 71 4.56 -11.87 -2.51
C LEU A 71 4.73 -13.24 -3.17
N ALA A 72 5.72 -14.03 -2.74
CA ALA A 72 5.90 -15.40 -3.21
C ALA A 72 4.69 -16.29 -2.86
N TYR A 73 4.15 -16.16 -1.65
CA TYR A 73 2.92 -16.83 -1.24
C TYR A 73 1.72 -16.47 -2.14
N LEU A 74 1.68 -15.23 -2.64
CA LEU A 74 0.70 -14.77 -3.63
C LEU A 74 1.00 -15.24 -5.07
N GLY A 75 2.02 -16.06 -5.28
CA GLY A 75 2.37 -16.65 -6.57
C GLY A 75 3.23 -15.75 -7.47
N ILE A 76 3.94 -14.77 -6.90
CA ILE A 76 4.87 -13.91 -7.63
C ILE A 76 6.28 -14.50 -7.59
N ASP A 77 6.93 -14.68 -8.75
CA ASP A 77 8.38 -14.94 -8.82
C ASP A 77 9.13 -13.64 -8.53
N VAL A 78 9.33 -13.38 -7.23
CA VAL A 78 9.94 -12.12 -6.76
C VAL A 78 11.30 -11.86 -7.39
N TYR A 79 12.12 -12.92 -7.58
CA TYR A 79 13.47 -12.76 -8.11
C TYR A 79 13.47 -12.37 -9.60
N GLU A 80 12.49 -12.81 -10.37
CA GLU A 80 12.30 -12.39 -11.75
C GLU A 80 11.99 -10.88 -11.80
N TYR A 81 11.01 -10.42 -11.02
CA TYR A 81 10.61 -9.00 -10.99
C TYR A 81 11.71 -8.08 -10.47
N VAL A 82 12.48 -8.52 -9.47
CA VAL A 82 13.65 -7.77 -8.97
C VAL A 82 14.73 -7.66 -10.05
N ARG A 83 15.06 -8.77 -10.72
CA ARG A 83 16.06 -8.80 -11.79
C ARG A 83 15.69 -7.86 -12.94
N ASN A 84 14.42 -7.85 -13.31
CA ASN A 84 13.88 -7.02 -14.38
C ASN A 84 13.59 -5.56 -13.91
N ARG A 85 13.93 -5.20 -12.67
CA ARG A 85 13.69 -3.89 -12.07
C ARG A 85 12.21 -3.46 -12.07
N ASN A 86 11.30 -4.42 -12.09
CA ASN A 86 9.88 -4.16 -11.93
C ASN A 86 9.44 -4.16 -10.46
N LEU A 87 10.20 -4.81 -9.56
CA LEU A 87 10.01 -4.72 -8.12
C LEU A 87 11.26 -4.16 -7.47
N MET A 88 11.11 -3.07 -6.74
CA MET A 88 12.16 -2.42 -5.96
C MET A 88 11.69 -2.28 -4.52
N ILE A 89 12.43 -2.87 -3.59
CA ILE A 89 12.16 -2.77 -2.17
C ILE A 89 13.14 -1.77 -1.55
N VAL A 90 12.61 -0.75 -0.90
CA VAL A 90 13.35 0.21 -0.09
C VAL A 90 13.17 -0.19 1.37
N ASP A 91 14.28 -0.50 2.03
CA ASP A 91 14.29 -1.03 3.39
C ASP A 91 14.41 0.09 4.42
N GLY A 92 13.33 0.40 5.11
CA GLY A 92 13.29 1.32 6.25
C GLY A 92 13.19 0.60 7.60
N PHE A 93 13.36 -0.72 7.64
CA PHE A 93 13.30 -1.53 8.86
C PHE A 93 14.68 -1.88 9.40
N SER A 94 15.59 -2.33 8.53
CA SER A 94 16.86 -2.93 8.93
C SER A 94 17.87 -1.96 9.54
N PHE A 95 17.64 -0.65 9.46
CA PHE A 95 18.47 0.34 10.16
C PHE A 95 18.49 0.14 11.68
N ARG A 96 17.50 -0.58 12.24
CA ARG A 96 17.42 -0.94 13.67
C ARG A 96 18.36 -2.06 14.08
N ILE A 97 18.88 -2.83 13.10
CA ILE A 97 19.69 -4.02 13.39
C ILE A 97 21.10 -3.58 13.80
N ARG A 98 21.43 -3.76 15.09
CA ARG A 98 22.75 -3.48 15.61
C ARG A 98 23.76 -4.52 15.11
N ASN A 99 24.97 -4.05 14.75
CA ASN A 99 26.06 -4.91 14.27
C ASN A 99 25.71 -5.69 12.99
N LYS A 100 24.88 -5.14 12.12
CA LYS A 100 24.56 -5.72 10.83
C LYS A 100 25.85 -5.98 10.05
N LYS A 101 26.20 -7.26 9.89
CA LYS A 101 27.30 -7.71 9.04
C LYS A 101 26.71 -8.28 7.76
N GLY A 102 27.06 -7.69 6.62
CA GLY A 102 26.66 -8.24 5.34
C GLY A 102 26.09 -7.21 4.37
N LYS A 103 25.89 -7.66 3.14
CA LYS A 103 25.26 -6.89 2.08
C LYS A 103 23.75 -6.87 2.27
N LEU A 104 23.09 -5.86 1.73
CA LEU A 104 21.64 -5.82 1.60
C LEU A 104 21.15 -7.09 0.88
N HIS A 105 19.95 -7.53 1.21
CA HIS A 105 19.31 -8.60 0.45
C HIS A 105 19.19 -8.19 -1.01
N ILE A 106 19.34 -9.14 -1.94
CA ILE A 106 19.35 -8.85 -3.40
C ILE A 106 18.12 -8.10 -3.90
N SER A 107 17.00 -8.23 -3.18
CA SER A 107 15.75 -7.55 -3.51
C SER A 107 15.66 -6.11 -2.97
N VAL A 108 16.59 -5.72 -2.09
CA VAL A 108 16.63 -4.37 -1.50
C VAL A 108 17.52 -3.51 -2.37
N VAL A 109 16.96 -2.43 -2.88
CA VAL A 109 17.69 -1.48 -3.75
C VAL A 109 18.36 -0.37 -2.95
N GLU A 110 17.82 -0.02 -1.78
CA GLU A 110 18.33 1.03 -0.90
C GLU A 110 17.83 0.82 0.53
N GLU A 111 18.61 1.25 1.53
CA GLU A 111 18.22 1.32 2.93
C GLU A 111 18.01 2.78 3.33
N VAL A 112 16.93 3.07 4.05
CA VAL A 112 16.57 4.44 4.47
C VAL A 112 16.27 4.47 5.97
N ASP A 113 16.48 5.65 6.57
CA ASP A 113 16.13 5.91 7.96
C ASP A 113 14.84 6.74 8.01
N PRO A 114 13.75 6.23 8.63
CA PRO A 114 12.50 6.98 8.78
C PRO A 114 12.64 8.23 9.68
N GLN A 115 13.72 8.36 10.43
CA GLN A 115 14.05 9.59 11.13
C GLN A 115 14.45 10.73 10.16
N ASN A 116 14.69 10.41 8.89
CA ASN A 116 14.98 11.39 7.84
C ASN A 116 13.98 11.28 6.68
N PRO A 117 12.77 11.88 6.80
CA PRO A 117 11.75 11.82 5.76
C PRO A 117 12.20 12.38 4.40
N GLU A 118 13.10 13.37 4.40
CA GLU A 118 13.66 13.94 3.19
C GLU A 118 14.51 12.91 2.44
N GLN A 119 15.31 12.11 3.14
CA GLN A 119 16.09 11.02 2.55
C GLN A 119 15.16 9.98 1.91
N VAL A 120 14.09 9.60 2.59
CA VAL A 120 13.11 8.65 2.05
C VAL A 120 12.51 9.17 0.75
N LEU A 121 12.05 10.42 0.73
CA LEU A 121 11.51 11.03 -0.48
C LEU A 121 12.55 11.11 -1.59
N TYR A 122 13.77 11.53 -1.26
CA TYR A 122 14.87 11.63 -2.21
C TYR A 122 15.21 10.28 -2.84
N THR A 123 15.29 9.23 -2.03
CA THR A 123 15.53 7.86 -2.51
C THR A 123 14.45 7.41 -3.49
N ILE A 124 13.17 7.62 -3.15
CA ILE A 124 12.07 7.29 -4.07
C ILE A 124 12.21 8.07 -5.38
N MET A 125 12.46 9.38 -5.30
CA MET A 125 12.60 10.23 -6.49
C MET A 125 13.78 9.80 -7.37
N GLN A 126 14.92 9.45 -6.79
CA GLN A 126 16.07 8.92 -7.53
C GLN A 126 15.74 7.62 -8.25
N LEU A 127 15.01 6.69 -7.60
CA LEU A 127 14.57 5.44 -8.24
C LEU A 127 13.64 5.73 -9.42
N LEU A 128 12.68 6.64 -9.25
CA LEU A 128 11.76 7.04 -10.31
C LEU A 128 12.49 7.70 -11.49
N GLU A 129 13.53 8.48 -11.23
CA GLU A 129 14.32 9.10 -12.28
C GLU A 129 15.23 8.10 -13.00
N LYS A 130 15.94 7.26 -12.25
CA LYS A 130 16.83 6.22 -12.80
C LYS A 130 16.10 5.23 -13.71
N LEU A 131 14.81 5.02 -13.46
CA LEU A 131 13.96 4.13 -14.24
C LEU A 131 13.09 4.89 -15.26
N GLU A 132 13.27 6.20 -15.37
CA GLU A 132 12.48 7.08 -16.25
C GLU A 132 10.97 6.92 -16.06
N LEU A 133 10.54 6.67 -14.81
CA LEU A 133 9.13 6.44 -14.51
C LEU A 133 8.35 7.74 -14.45
N LYS A 134 7.33 7.83 -15.31
CA LYS A 134 6.34 8.91 -15.33
C LYS A 134 5.02 8.36 -15.83
N GLY A 135 3.94 8.59 -15.08
CA GLY A 135 2.60 8.15 -15.46
C GLY A 135 2.39 6.63 -15.45
N LYS A 136 3.28 5.83 -14.86
CA LYS A 136 3.12 4.37 -14.74
C LYS A 136 3.80 3.85 -13.47
N GLY A 137 3.34 2.67 -13.02
CA GLY A 137 3.82 2.06 -11.79
C GLY A 137 3.09 2.55 -10.54
N VAL A 138 3.51 2.06 -9.39
CA VAL A 138 2.96 2.41 -8.08
C VAL A 138 4.07 2.53 -7.04
N VAL A 139 3.94 3.51 -6.14
CA VAL A 139 4.75 3.64 -4.92
C VAL A 139 3.89 3.24 -3.74
N ILE A 140 4.35 2.29 -2.93
CA ILE A 140 3.68 1.82 -1.71
C ILE A 140 4.57 2.14 -0.51
N ILE A 141 3.99 2.72 0.55
CA ILE A 141 4.68 3.09 1.79
C ILE A 141 3.97 2.40 2.97
N ASP A 142 4.63 1.43 3.58
CA ASP A 142 4.10 0.61 4.67
C ASP A 142 5.01 0.71 5.91
N SER A 143 4.70 1.57 6.90
CA SER A 143 3.58 2.48 7.03
C SER A 143 4.01 3.91 7.42
N LEU A 144 3.09 4.87 7.35
CA LEU A 144 3.32 6.24 7.85
C LEU A 144 3.46 6.32 9.37
N ASN A 145 3.09 5.27 10.09
CA ASN A 145 3.20 5.21 11.55
C ASN A 145 4.64 5.36 12.02
N GLU A 146 5.58 4.88 11.24
CA GLU A 146 6.99 4.99 11.59
C GLU A 146 7.45 6.44 11.66
N PHE A 147 7.01 7.28 10.73
CA PHE A 147 7.29 8.72 10.81
C PHE A 147 6.66 9.38 12.02
N LEU A 148 5.45 8.96 12.43
CA LEU A 148 4.79 9.45 13.63
C LEU A 148 5.49 9.06 14.94
N ALA A 149 6.29 8.00 14.91
CA ALA A 149 7.09 7.60 16.06
C ALA A 149 8.27 8.56 16.32
N HIS A 150 8.78 9.21 15.27
CA HIS A 150 9.98 10.04 15.32
C HIS A 150 9.72 11.54 15.14
N HIS A 151 8.55 11.93 14.61
CA HIS A 151 8.24 13.31 14.24
C HIS A 151 6.91 13.78 14.80
N ASP A 152 6.73 15.09 14.84
CA ASP A 152 5.44 15.73 15.10
C ASP A 152 4.51 15.69 13.87
N TYR A 153 3.26 16.10 14.07
CA TYR A 153 2.27 16.10 12.99
C TYR A 153 2.64 16.99 11.83
N ALA A 154 3.20 18.17 12.10
CA ALA A 154 3.54 19.15 11.07
C ALA A 154 4.58 18.59 10.11
N LYS A 155 5.61 17.92 10.65
CA LYS A 155 6.66 17.29 9.84
C LYS A 155 6.14 16.13 8.99
N VAL A 156 5.28 15.28 9.55
CA VAL A 156 4.67 14.17 8.80
C VAL A 156 3.70 14.69 7.73
N GLU A 157 2.91 15.71 8.04
CA GLU A 157 2.03 16.37 7.07
C GLU A 157 2.83 17.02 5.93
N GLU A 158 3.95 17.66 6.24
CA GLU A 158 4.87 18.21 5.23
C GLU A 158 5.42 17.11 4.32
N PHE A 159 5.87 16.00 4.87
CA PHE A 159 6.33 14.84 4.11
C PHE A 159 5.23 14.33 3.15
N ILE A 160 3.98 14.22 3.62
CA ILE A 160 2.84 13.81 2.81
C ILE A 160 2.57 14.81 1.67
N LYS A 161 2.65 16.11 1.95
CA LYS A 161 2.53 17.16 0.92
C LYS A 161 3.64 17.06 -0.13
N ASN A 162 4.87 16.77 0.31
CA ASN A 162 6.02 16.61 -0.57
C ASN A 162 5.90 15.36 -1.46
N ILE A 163 5.46 14.21 -0.92
CA ILE A 163 5.11 13.01 -1.71
C ILE A 163 4.06 13.39 -2.76
N ARG A 164 2.98 14.05 -2.33
CA ARG A 164 1.90 14.44 -3.23
C ARG A 164 2.38 15.35 -4.36
N ALA A 165 3.22 16.33 -4.07
CA ALA A 165 3.73 17.25 -5.09
C ALA A 165 4.66 16.55 -6.08
N ASN A 166 5.66 15.83 -5.58
CA ASN A 166 6.76 15.31 -6.38
C ASN A 166 6.43 13.99 -7.07
N ILE A 167 5.84 13.02 -6.35
CA ILE A 167 5.56 11.69 -6.90
C ILE A 167 4.20 11.69 -7.61
N VAL A 168 3.15 12.13 -6.89
CA VAL A 168 1.79 12.01 -7.39
C VAL A 168 1.49 13.00 -8.50
N LYS A 169 1.84 14.28 -8.31
CA LYS A 169 1.46 15.33 -9.28
C LYS A 169 2.52 15.55 -10.35
N TYR A 170 3.78 15.64 -9.98
CA TYR A 170 4.84 15.90 -10.96
C TYR A 170 5.17 14.65 -11.79
N LYS A 171 5.33 13.47 -11.17
CA LYS A 171 5.58 12.20 -11.88
C LYS A 171 4.31 11.52 -12.38
N GLY A 172 3.13 11.88 -11.86
CA GLY A 172 1.85 11.27 -12.25
C GLY A 172 1.68 9.82 -11.80
N ILE A 173 2.30 9.43 -10.69
CA ILE A 173 2.36 8.04 -10.23
C ILE A 173 1.42 7.83 -9.06
N LEU A 174 0.65 6.72 -9.12
CA LEU A 174 -0.19 6.28 -8.00
C LEU A 174 0.69 6.02 -6.78
N THR A 175 0.34 6.65 -5.67
CA THR A 175 0.99 6.42 -4.39
C THR A 175 -0.03 5.90 -3.39
N ILE A 176 0.33 4.85 -2.66
CA ILE A 176 -0.51 4.24 -1.62
C ILE A 176 0.30 4.21 -0.34
N SER A 177 -0.28 4.70 0.76
CA SER A 177 0.36 4.56 2.07
C SER A 177 -0.59 3.91 3.06
N ILE A 178 -0.02 3.10 3.96
CA ILE A 178 -0.74 2.52 5.09
C ILE A 178 -0.64 3.48 6.28
N LEU A 179 -1.75 3.60 7.02
CA LEU A 179 -1.80 4.28 8.31
C LEU A 179 -2.62 3.44 9.29
N HIS A 180 -1.94 2.85 10.29
CA HIS A 180 -2.59 2.11 11.37
C HIS A 180 -3.18 3.07 12.38
N THR A 181 -4.50 3.05 12.56
CA THR A 181 -5.23 3.97 13.44
C THR A 181 -5.54 3.39 14.81
N SER A 182 -4.71 2.47 15.30
CA SER A 182 -4.84 1.92 16.65
C SER A 182 -4.51 2.94 17.75
N ALA A 183 -3.65 3.91 17.45
CA ALA A 183 -3.28 4.98 18.37
C ALA A 183 -3.98 6.29 18.01
N ASP A 184 -4.31 7.11 19.01
CA ASP A 184 -4.99 8.39 18.80
C ASP A 184 -4.16 9.38 17.97
N LYS A 185 -2.84 9.34 18.11
CA LYS A 185 -1.92 10.14 17.29
C LYS A 185 -2.12 9.89 15.80
N ALA A 186 -2.29 8.63 15.40
CA ALA A 186 -2.54 8.28 13.99
C ALA A 186 -3.95 8.69 13.51
N LYS A 187 -4.96 8.60 14.38
CA LYS A 187 -6.31 9.12 14.06
C LYS A 187 -6.30 10.62 13.81
N GLN A 188 -5.59 11.38 14.66
CA GLN A 188 -5.45 12.83 14.50
C GLN A 188 -4.70 13.18 13.20
N LEU A 189 -3.61 12.46 12.88
CA LEU A 189 -2.95 12.64 11.59
C LEU A 189 -3.92 12.39 10.43
N LEU A 190 -4.69 11.28 10.46
CA LEU A 190 -5.66 10.99 9.39
C LEU A 190 -6.61 12.17 9.17
N LEU A 191 -7.18 12.73 10.24
CA LEU A 191 -8.08 13.89 10.16
C LEU A 191 -7.38 15.11 9.52
N SER A 192 -6.12 15.36 9.86
CA SER A 192 -5.38 16.50 9.30
C SER A 192 -5.03 16.33 7.82
N ILE A 193 -4.78 15.10 7.35
CA ILE A 193 -4.35 14.85 5.97
C ILE A 193 -5.48 14.48 5.00
N GLU A 194 -6.67 14.17 5.51
CA GLU A 194 -7.80 13.74 4.66
C GLU A 194 -8.10 14.72 3.52
N HIS A 195 -7.96 16.02 3.77
CA HIS A 195 -8.15 17.03 2.74
C HIS A 195 -6.98 17.15 1.75
N ILE A 196 -5.80 16.62 2.08
CA ILE A 196 -4.59 16.68 1.25
C ILE A 196 -4.56 15.51 0.27
N VAL A 197 -4.89 14.29 0.73
CA VAL A 197 -4.78 13.07 -0.05
C VAL A 197 -5.90 12.92 -1.08
N GLY A 198 -5.68 12.07 -2.09
CA GLY A 198 -6.63 11.79 -3.17
C GLY A 198 -7.78 10.90 -2.75
N GLY A 199 -7.55 9.99 -1.78
CA GLY A 199 -8.59 9.09 -1.28
C GLY A 199 -8.21 8.40 0.01
N VAL A 200 -9.23 7.87 0.69
CA VAL A 200 -9.10 7.11 1.94
C VAL A 200 -9.94 5.84 1.83
N ILE A 201 -9.26 4.70 1.99
CA ILE A 201 -9.86 3.37 2.08
C ILE A 201 -9.77 2.94 3.54
N PHE A 202 -10.90 2.74 4.18
CA PHE A 202 -10.97 2.24 5.55
C PHE A 202 -11.17 0.73 5.55
N MET A 203 -10.41 0.03 6.39
CA MET A 203 -10.51 -1.42 6.57
C MET A 203 -10.74 -1.76 8.02
N ASP A 204 -11.63 -2.73 8.26
CA ASP A 204 -11.88 -3.27 9.58
C ASP A 204 -12.24 -4.76 9.51
N LYS A 205 -12.46 -5.39 10.67
CA LYS A 205 -12.79 -6.80 10.80
C LYS A 205 -13.88 -7.01 11.85
N GLN A 206 -14.67 -8.06 11.67
CA GLN A 206 -15.69 -8.49 12.61
C GLN A 206 -15.68 -10.00 12.73
N PHE A 207 -16.16 -10.52 13.86
CA PHE A 207 -16.47 -11.92 14.00
C PHE A 207 -17.89 -12.17 13.47
N LYS A 208 -18.05 -13.13 12.56
CA LYS A 208 -19.33 -13.54 11.99
C LYS A 208 -19.32 -15.06 11.89
N ASP A 209 -20.25 -15.71 12.57
CA ASP A 209 -20.41 -17.17 12.57
C ASP A 209 -19.09 -17.94 12.82
N GLY A 210 -18.32 -17.51 13.85
CA GLY A 210 -17.06 -18.13 14.23
C GLY A 210 -15.88 -17.84 13.27
N THR A 211 -16.07 -16.97 12.29
CA THR A 211 -15.06 -16.60 11.30
C THR A 211 -14.73 -15.11 11.39
N VAL A 212 -13.46 -14.78 11.18
CA VAL A 212 -13.04 -13.38 11.04
C VAL A 212 -13.32 -12.94 9.60
N VAL A 213 -14.35 -12.13 9.42
CA VAL A 213 -14.65 -11.48 8.16
C VAL A 213 -14.08 -10.06 8.20
N ARG A 214 -13.37 -9.68 7.15
CA ARG A 214 -12.84 -8.34 6.96
C ARG A 214 -13.73 -7.57 6.01
N TYR A 215 -13.70 -6.25 6.12
CA TYR A 215 -14.38 -5.41 5.16
C TYR A 215 -13.60 -4.14 4.87
N LEU A 216 -13.86 -3.56 3.72
CA LEU A 216 -13.38 -2.25 3.32
C LEU A 216 -14.53 -1.32 2.95
N VAL A 217 -14.31 -0.02 3.13
CA VAL A 217 -15.21 1.06 2.73
C VAL A 217 -14.36 2.16 2.10
N ILE A 218 -14.81 2.68 0.98
CA ILE A 218 -14.23 3.90 0.41
C ILE A 218 -14.83 5.10 1.17
N LYS A 219 -14.02 5.68 2.06
CA LYS A 219 -14.44 6.89 2.78
C LYS A 219 -14.55 8.09 1.85
N ARG A 220 -13.64 8.16 0.88
CA ARG A 220 -13.51 9.26 -0.03
C ARG A 220 -12.56 8.91 -1.18
N VAL A 221 -12.86 9.36 -2.39
CA VAL A 221 -11.94 9.42 -3.53
C VAL A 221 -12.22 10.69 -4.34
N ARG A 222 -11.18 11.40 -4.76
CA ARG A 222 -11.27 12.57 -5.62
C ARG A 222 -11.18 12.16 -7.09
N GLY A 223 -12.05 12.71 -7.90
CA GLY A 223 -12.01 12.54 -9.35
C GLY A 223 -12.47 11.18 -9.85
N ALA A 224 -13.18 10.42 -9.01
CA ALA A 224 -13.84 9.18 -9.36
C ALA A 224 -15.13 9.01 -8.58
N SER A 225 -16.12 8.37 -9.20
CA SER A 225 -17.30 7.88 -8.49
C SER A 225 -16.93 6.65 -7.67
N HIS A 226 -17.58 6.46 -6.54
CA HIS A 226 -17.41 5.28 -5.70
C HIS A 226 -18.71 4.91 -5.02
N LYS A 227 -18.88 3.60 -4.77
CA LYS A 227 -19.96 3.11 -3.94
C LYS A 227 -19.61 3.32 -2.47
N VAL A 228 -20.62 3.64 -1.68
CA VAL A 228 -20.48 3.79 -0.21
C VAL A 228 -20.67 2.47 0.53
N ASP A 229 -20.91 1.39 -0.22
CA ASP A 229 -21.16 0.07 0.34
C ASP A 229 -19.91 -0.53 0.96
N ARG A 230 -20.13 -1.36 1.97
CA ARG A 230 -19.11 -2.18 2.59
C ARG A 230 -18.90 -3.44 1.77
N VAL A 231 -17.66 -3.73 1.38
CA VAL A 231 -17.30 -5.00 0.73
C VAL A 231 -16.65 -5.92 1.75
N GLU A 232 -17.25 -7.07 1.99
CA GLU A 232 -16.72 -8.10 2.89
C GLU A 232 -15.79 -9.04 2.12
N PHE A 233 -14.68 -9.45 2.76
CA PHE A 233 -13.67 -10.30 2.14
C PHE A 233 -12.94 -11.18 3.16
N ILE A 234 -12.27 -12.20 2.66
CA ILE A 234 -11.36 -13.09 3.39
C ILE A 234 -9.98 -13.05 2.75
N LEU A 235 -8.97 -13.43 3.54
CA LEU A 235 -7.59 -13.60 3.07
C LEU A 235 -7.33 -15.10 2.84
N SER A 236 -6.77 -15.43 1.69
CA SER A 236 -6.43 -16.81 1.32
C SER A 236 -5.08 -16.88 0.60
N SER A 237 -4.63 -18.08 0.25
CA SER A 237 -3.46 -18.29 -0.60
C SER A 237 -3.63 -17.77 -2.03
N LYS A 238 -4.86 -17.59 -2.48
CA LYS A 238 -5.17 -16.99 -3.78
C LYS A 238 -5.09 -15.46 -3.75
N GLY A 239 -5.07 -14.87 -2.56
CA GLY A 239 -5.08 -13.43 -2.32
C GLY A 239 -6.31 -12.99 -1.52
N ILE A 240 -6.87 -11.86 -1.89
CA ILE A 240 -8.08 -11.32 -1.29
C ILE A 240 -9.29 -11.81 -2.10
N GLU A 241 -10.19 -12.51 -1.43
CA GLU A 241 -11.40 -13.05 -2.03
C GLU A 241 -12.64 -12.43 -1.38
N LYS A 242 -13.62 -12.09 -2.20
CA LYS A 242 -14.91 -11.59 -1.70
C LYS A 242 -15.57 -12.65 -0.81
N PHE A 243 -16.11 -12.23 0.32
CA PHE A 243 -16.82 -13.12 1.23
C PHE A 243 -18.27 -13.28 0.77
N PHE A 244 -18.70 -14.54 0.57
CA PHE A 244 -20.08 -14.92 0.26
C PHE A 244 -20.62 -15.77 1.42
N PRO A 245 -21.58 -15.27 2.21
CA PRO A 245 -22.12 -16.00 3.37
C PRO A 245 -22.74 -17.37 3.01
N GLU A 246 -23.27 -17.50 1.81
CA GLU A 246 -24.02 -18.69 1.36
C GLU A 246 -23.14 -19.90 1.03
N LEU A 247 -21.84 -19.71 0.77
CA LEU A 247 -20.93 -20.82 0.42
C LEU A 247 -20.49 -21.68 1.63
N LYS A 248 -20.88 -21.33 2.85
CA LYS A 248 -20.49 -22.11 4.05
C LYS A 248 -21.36 -23.29 4.37
N THR A 249 -22.53 -23.44 3.75
CA THR A 249 -23.50 -24.50 4.10
C THR A 249 -23.25 -25.83 3.38
N GLU A 250 -22.45 -25.88 2.31
CA GLU A 250 -22.25 -27.13 1.56
C GLU A 250 -21.02 -27.95 1.99
N ASN A 251 -20.01 -27.35 2.66
CA ASN A 251 -18.79 -28.09 3.02
C ASN A 251 -18.77 -28.70 4.44
N LEU A 252 -19.88 -28.66 5.17
CA LEU A 252 -19.98 -29.28 6.50
C LEU A 252 -20.87 -30.55 6.51
N ARG A 253 -21.22 -31.10 5.34
CA ARG A 253 -21.99 -32.35 5.21
C ARG A 253 -21.33 -33.40 4.31
N SER A 254 -20.00 -33.46 4.31
CA SER A 254 -19.30 -34.62 3.71
C SER A 254 -18.29 -35.19 4.69
#